data_4029595335dc97054fb2efb7c1d3ea80
#
_entry.id   4029595335dc97054fb2efb7c1d3ea80
#
_cell.length_a   1.000
_cell.length_b   1.000
_cell.length_c   1.000
_cell.angle_alpha   90.00
_cell.angle_beta   90.00
_cell.angle_gamma   90.00
#
_symmetry.space_group_name_H-M   'P 1'
#
loop_
_entity.id
_entity.type
_entity.pdbx_description
1 polymer ?
#
loop_
_entity_poly.entity_id
_entity_poly.type
_entity_poly.pdbx_seq_one_letter_code
_entity_poly.pdbx_strand_id
1 'polypeptide(L)'
;MDGFTIIDGIVAAVIILSAILAYARGFVRESLSILGWIGAAVLAFIFAASVRPMIAQVPGLNKFLADSCELATIAGFAAVFAVALVVFSIITPLFSSVVQRSALGGVDQGVGFLFGVARGMLLVAIAFIVYERVMSNQPMAIVDNSRSAQVFARLSGQMDETIPQDAPGWVVARYEQLVRSCAPTGEAVTPATPTPAN
;
A
#
# COMPACT_ATOMS: atom_id res chain seq x y z
N MET A 1 -34.78 10.28 -15.00
CA MET A 1 -33.95 9.68 -13.92
C MET A 1 -32.60 9.28 -14.51
N ASP A 2 -32.10 10.19 -15.31
CA ASP A 2 -30.92 9.99 -16.13
C ASP A 2 -29.69 10.32 -15.27
N GLY A 3 -28.87 9.31 -14.99
CA GLY A 3 -27.57 9.53 -14.35
C GLY A 3 -27.16 8.59 -13.23
N PHE A 4 -27.94 7.59 -12.86
CA PHE A 4 -27.49 6.54 -11.96
C PHE A 4 -27.05 5.34 -12.79
N THR A 5 -25.75 5.09 -12.81
CA THR A 5 -25.17 3.95 -13.53
C THR A 5 -24.93 2.80 -12.55
N ILE A 6 -24.70 1.62 -13.11
CA ILE A 6 -24.28 0.44 -12.32
C ILE A 6 -22.99 0.74 -11.51
N ILE A 7 -22.14 1.61 -12.05
CA ILE A 7 -20.89 2.04 -11.38
C ILE A 7 -21.19 2.80 -10.08
N ASP A 8 -22.20 3.68 -10.07
CA ASP A 8 -22.60 4.40 -8.85
C ASP A 8 -23.08 3.44 -7.76
N GLY A 9 -23.78 2.36 -8.16
CA GLY A 9 -24.19 1.29 -7.26
C GLY A 9 -23.00 0.53 -6.67
N ILE A 10 -22.01 0.21 -7.50
CA ILE A 10 -20.78 -0.46 -7.04
C ILE A 10 -19.98 0.45 -6.09
N VAL A 11 -19.82 1.72 -6.44
CA VAL A 11 -19.14 2.71 -5.59
C VAL A 11 -19.83 2.83 -4.23
N ALA A 12 -21.15 2.99 -4.22
CA ALA A 12 -21.92 3.05 -2.98
C ALA A 12 -21.74 1.75 -2.16
N ALA A 13 -21.82 0.58 -2.79
CA ALA A 13 -21.60 -0.70 -2.13
C ALA A 13 -20.20 -0.81 -1.50
N VAL A 14 -19.15 -0.40 -2.21
CA VAL A 14 -17.76 -0.42 -1.69
C VAL A 14 -17.64 0.47 -0.47
N ILE A 15 -18.18 1.70 -0.51
CA ILE A 15 -18.09 2.64 0.61
C ILE A 15 -18.88 2.11 1.81
N ILE A 16 -20.11 1.63 1.60
CA ILE A 16 -20.97 1.11 2.66
C ILE A 16 -20.34 -0.13 3.30
N LEU A 17 -19.87 -1.09 2.50
CA LEU A 17 -19.19 -2.29 3.02
C LEU A 17 -17.94 -1.94 3.79
N SER A 18 -17.12 -1.01 3.29
CA SER A 18 -15.95 -0.51 4.01
C SER A 18 -16.33 0.10 5.36
N ALA A 19 -17.38 0.93 5.41
CA ALA A 19 -17.87 1.56 6.62
C ALA A 19 -18.41 0.54 7.65
N ILE A 20 -19.21 -0.43 7.21
CA ILE A 20 -19.77 -1.48 8.09
C ILE A 20 -18.64 -2.36 8.66
N LEU A 21 -17.69 -2.77 7.83
CA LEU A 21 -16.56 -3.58 8.27
C LEU A 21 -15.68 -2.84 9.28
N ALA A 22 -15.45 -1.54 9.07
CA ALA A 22 -14.68 -0.71 9.99
C ALA A 22 -15.44 -0.43 11.28
N TYR A 23 -16.78 -0.23 11.23
CA TYR A 23 -17.63 -0.18 12.41
C TYR A 23 -17.52 -1.44 13.26
N ALA A 24 -17.61 -2.61 12.64
CA ALA A 24 -17.53 -3.89 13.33
C ALA A 24 -16.15 -4.16 13.97
N ARG A 25 -15.07 -3.59 13.39
CA ARG A 25 -13.70 -3.75 13.90
C ARG A 25 -13.30 -2.70 14.92
N GLY A 26 -13.85 -1.50 14.84
CA GLY A 26 -13.47 -0.32 15.59
C GLY A 26 -12.25 0.41 15.00
N PHE A 27 -12.15 1.69 15.31
CA PHE A 27 -11.09 2.58 14.82
C PHE A 27 -9.70 2.17 15.31
N VAL A 28 -9.57 1.81 16.59
CA VAL A 28 -8.28 1.43 17.18
C VAL A 28 -7.71 0.19 16.46
N ARG A 29 -8.53 -0.80 16.19
CA ARG A 29 -8.10 -2.01 15.48
C ARG A 29 -7.67 -1.71 14.05
N GLU A 30 -8.40 -0.88 13.34
CA GLU A 30 -8.09 -0.49 11.96
C GLU A 30 -6.78 0.32 11.90
N SER A 31 -6.60 1.28 12.82
CA SER A 31 -5.38 2.08 12.94
C SER A 31 -4.17 1.23 13.30
N LEU A 32 -4.29 0.34 14.29
CA LEU A 32 -3.21 -0.58 14.66
C LEU A 32 -2.85 -1.55 13.52
N SER A 33 -3.82 -1.96 12.70
CA SER A 33 -3.55 -2.78 11.52
C SER A 33 -2.70 -2.02 10.50
N ILE A 34 -3.02 -0.76 10.21
CA ILE A 34 -2.22 0.09 9.29
C ILE A 34 -0.81 0.30 9.86
N LEU A 35 -0.70 0.64 11.14
CA LEU A 35 0.60 0.79 11.80
C LEU A 35 1.40 -0.53 11.80
N GLY A 36 0.72 -1.66 11.93
CA GLY A 36 1.32 -2.99 11.83
C GLY A 36 1.91 -3.26 10.44
N TRP A 37 1.21 -2.89 9.38
CA TRP A 37 1.72 -3.01 8.01
C TRP A 37 2.95 -2.12 7.77
N ILE A 38 2.88 -0.87 8.21
CA ILE A 38 4.01 0.07 8.13
C ILE A 38 5.20 -0.45 8.96
N GLY A 39 4.94 -0.87 10.19
CA GLY A 39 5.97 -1.43 11.07
C GLY A 39 6.62 -2.68 10.49
N ALA A 40 5.82 -3.59 9.90
CA ALA A 40 6.32 -4.78 9.24
C ALA A 40 7.20 -4.43 8.04
N ALA A 41 6.80 -3.43 7.22
CA ALA A 41 7.61 -2.97 6.09
C ALA A 41 8.93 -2.36 6.54
N VAL A 42 8.93 -1.56 7.60
CA VAL A 42 10.15 -0.97 8.18
C VAL A 42 11.08 -2.06 8.72
N LEU A 43 10.56 -3.01 9.49
CA LEU A 43 11.35 -4.13 10.00
C LEU A 43 11.91 -4.98 8.86
N ALA A 44 11.11 -5.28 7.85
CA ALA A 44 11.54 -6.02 6.68
C ALA A 44 12.68 -5.29 5.95
N PHE A 45 12.56 -3.97 5.79
CA PHE A 45 13.60 -3.16 5.16
C PHE A 45 14.93 -3.17 5.94
N ILE A 46 14.86 -3.10 7.27
CA ILE A 46 16.05 -3.09 8.13
C ILE A 46 16.72 -4.47 8.15
N PHE A 47 15.94 -5.55 8.23
CA PHE A 47 16.46 -6.89 8.46
C PHE A 47 16.62 -7.75 7.20
N ALA A 48 16.15 -7.32 6.03
CA ALA A 48 16.22 -8.09 4.77
C ALA A 48 17.63 -8.60 4.46
N ALA A 49 18.63 -7.72 4.53
CA ALA A 49 20.02 -8.05 4.26
C ALA A 49 20.60 -9.05 5.26
N SER A 50 20.22 -8.94 6.53
CA SER A 50 20.71 -9.81 7.62
C SER A 50 20.14 -11.22 7.53
N VAL A 51 18.90 -11.37 7.02
CA VAL A 51 18.21 -12.66 6.89
C VAL A 51 18.54 -13.36 5.57
N ARG A 52 19.05 -12.65 4.57
CA ARG A 52 19.45 -13.18 3.26
C ARG A 52 20.25 -14.48 3.33
N PRO A 53 21.34 -14.61 4.14
CA PRO A 53 22.12 -15.83 4.19
C PRO A 53 21.35 -17.04 4.74
N MET A 54 20.34 -16.80 5.59
CA MET A 54 19.46 -17.86 6.11
C MET A 54 18.51 -18.36 5.03
N ILE A 55 17.95 -17.45 4.24
CA ILE A 55 17.03 -17.79 3.13
C ILE A 55 17.76 -18.57 2.04
N ALA A 56 19.01 -18.22 1.75
CA ALA A 56 19.82 -18.92 0.75
C ALA A 56 20.15 -20.39 1.14
N GLN A 57 20.01 -20.76 2.42
CA GLN A 57 20.23 -22.14 2.89
C GLN A 57 18.98 -23.02 2.82
N VAL A 58 17.80 -22.47 2.51
CA VAL A 58 16.56 -23.25 2.42
C VAL A 58 16.60 -24.17 1.21
N PRO A 59 16.46 -25.50 1.40
CA PRO A 59 16.46 -26.45 0.30
C PRO A 59 15.33 -26.16 -0.69
N GLY A 60 15.65 -26.08 -1.98
CA GLY A 60 14.70 -25.77 -3.05
C GLY A 60 14.67 -24.29 -3.46
N LEU A 61 14.81 -23.33 -2.54
CA LEU A 61 14.96 -21.92 -2.88
C LEU A 61 16.39 -21.60 -3.32
N ASN A 62 17.36 -22.31 -2.80
CA ASN A 62 18.78 -22.07 -3.07
C ASN A 62 19.10 -22.10 -4.59
N LYS A 63 18.45 -22.98 -5.36
CA LYS A 63 18.68 -23.07 -6.82
C LYS A 63 18.22 -21.82 -7.60
N PHE A 64 17.24 -21.10 -7.06
CA PHE A 64 16.71 -19.87 -7.70
C PHE A 64 17.34 -18.61 -7.14
N LEU A 65 17.83 -18.64 -5.89
CA LEU A 65 18.35 -17.49 -5.18
C LEU A 65 19.88 -17.41 -5.18
N ALA A 66 20.58 -18.54 -5.47
CA ALA A 66 22.04 -18.60 -5.45
C ALA A 66 22.68 -17.71 -6.53
N ASP A 67 22.01 -17.56 -7.67
CA ASP A 67 22.53 -16.83 -8.83
C ASP A 67 22.23 -15.33 -8.79
N SER A 68 21.37 -14.88 -7.86
CA SER A 68 20.93 -13.48 -7.82
C SER A 68 20.84 -12.95 -6.37
N CYS A 69 21.79 -12.10 -6.02
CA CYS A 69 21.80 -11.42 -4.72
C CYS A 69 20.54 -10.60 -4.49
N GLU A 70 20.01 -9.96 -5.54
CA GLU A 70 18.80 -9.14 -5.46
C GLU A 70 17.58 -9.97 -5.11
N LEU A 71 17.39 -11.11 -5.79
CA LEU A 71 16.28 -12.03 -5.50
C LEU A 71 16.37 -12.57 -4.07
N ALA A 72 17.58 -12.89 -3.60
CA ALA A 72 17.79 -13.35 -2.23
C ALA A 72 17.46 -12.25 -1.20
N THR A 73 17.74 -10.97 -1.50
CA THR A 73 17.41 -9.85 -0.65
C THR A 73 15.90 -9.57 -0.63
N ILE A 74 15.24 -9.64 -1.79
CA ILE A 74 13.77 -9.52 -1.90
C ILE A 74 13.08 -10.67 -1.14
N ALA A 75 13.57 -11.89 -1.27
CA ALA A 75 13.06 -13.03 -0.51
C ALA A 75 13.27 -12.86 1.01
N GLY A 76 14.42 -12.33 1.43
CA GLY A 76 14.68 -11.94 2.81
C GLY A 76 13.69 -10.89 3.31
N PHE A 77 13.44 -9.85 2.51
CA PHE A 77 12.41 -8.84 2.81
C PHE A 77 11.03 -9.48 2.98
N ALA A 78 10.61 -10.31 2.02
CA ALA A 78 9.31 -10.97 2.07
C ALA A 78 9.15 -11.89 3.29
N ALA A 79 10.21 -12.62 3.67
CA ALA A 79 10.20 -13.49 4.83
C ALA A 79 10.06 -12.70 6.14
N VAL A 80 10.86 -11.64 6.34
CA VAL A 80 10.79 -10.79 7.53
C VAL A 80 9.44 -10.07 7.58
N PHE A 81 8.95 -9.57 6.45
CA PHE A 81 7.66 -8.91 6.34
C PHE A 81 6.53 -9.85 6.75
N ALA A 82 6.51 -11.08 6.23
CA ALA A 82 5.49 -12.07 6.59
C ALA A 82 5.51 -12.42 8.08
N VAL A 83 6.70 -12.65 8.65
CA VAL A 83 6.83 -12.93 10.10
C VAL A 83 6.37 -11.74 10.93
N ALA A 84 6.78 -10.53 10.58
CA ALA A 84 6.35 -9.32 11.28
C ALA A 84 4.84 -9.12 11.20
N LEU A 85 4.21 -9.34 10.03
CA LEU A 85 2.75 -9.28 9.88
C LEU A 85 2.04 -10.31 10.77
N VAL A 86 2.56 -11.54 10.86
CA VAL A 86 2.00 -12.56 11.76
C VAL A 86 2.06 -12.09 13.22
N VAL A 87 3.20 -11.57 13.66
CA VAL A 87 3.37 -11.01 15.02
C VAL A 87 2.38 -9.87 15.27
N PHE A 88 2.31 -8.89 14.38
CA PHE A 88 1.37 -7.77 14.52
C PHE A 88 -0.10 -8.21 14.44
N SER A 89 -0.42 -9.23 13.64
CA SER A 89 -1.79 -9.77 13.56
C SER A 89 -2.27 -10.41 14.87
N ILE A 90 -1.35 -10.94 15.66
CA ILE A 90 -1.65 -11.50 17.00
C ILE A 90 -1.75 -10.37 18.05
N ILE A 91 -0.85 -9.39 17.97
CA ILE A 91 -0.78 -8.29 18.94
C ILE A 91 -1.97 -7.33 18.79
N THR A 92 -2.32 -6.97 17.55
CA THR A 92 -3.40 -6.00 17.25
C THR A 92 -4.73 -6.32 17.93
N PRO A 93 -5.29 -7.54 17.86
CA PRO A 93 -6.56 -7.86 18.53
C PRO A 93 -6.46 -7.85 20.05
N LEU A 94 -5.30 -8.13 20.63
CA LEU A 94 -5.10 -8.07 22.08
C LEU A 94 -5.29 -6.64 22.58
N PHE A 95 -4.64 -5.66 21.94
CA PHE A 95 -4.79 -4.25 22.30
C PHE A 95 -6.19 -3.71 22.00
N SER A 96 -6.73 -3.98 20.82
CA SER A 96 -8.05 -3.47 20.44
C SER A 96 -9.18 -4.02 21.30
N SER A 97 -9.06 -5.24 21.81
CA SER A 97 -10.07 -5.85 22.68
C SER A 97 -10.23 -5.12 24.02
N VAL A 98 -9.16 -4.53 24.54
CA VAL A 98 -9.19 -3.73 25.77
C VAL A 98 -10.05 -2.47 25.56
N VAL A 99 -9.87 -1.79 24.44
CA VAL A 99 -10.65 -0.57 24.11
C VAL A 99 -12.11 -0.91 23.83
N GLN A 100 -12.37 -1.95 23.05
CA GLN A 100 -13.74 -2.36 22.71
C GLN A 100 -14.57 -2.81 23.90
N ARG A 101 -13.93 -3.38 24.94
CA ARG A 101 -14.60 -3.78 26.20
C ARG A 101 -14.72 -2.65 27.21
N SER A 102 -14.14 -1.50 26.95
CA SER A 102 -14.25 -0.32 27.81
C SER A 102 -15.51 0.51 27.48
N ALA A 103 -15.81 1.50 28.31
CA ALA A 103 -16.89 2.46 28.06
C ALA A 103 -16.70 3.26 26.74
N LEU A 104 -15.50 3.25 26.16
CA LEU A 104 -15.15 3.91 24.90
C LEU A 104 -15.47 3.06 23.66
N GLY A 105 -15.91 1.79 23.82
CA GLY A 105 -16.14 0.89 22.70
C GLY A 105 -17.15 1.41 21.68
N GLY A 106 -18.25 2.05 22.13
CA GLY A 106 -19.23 2.64 21.23
C GLY A 106 -18.68 3.85 20.42
N VAL A 107 -17.83 4.66 21.06
CA VAL A 107 -17.15 5.78 20.39
C VAL A 107 -16.14 5.25 19.38
N ASP A 108 -15.36 4.24 19.74
CA ASP A 108 -14.40 3.57 18.86
C ASP A 108 -15.06 3.01 17.59
N GLN A 109 -16.22 2.39 17.72
CA GLN A 109 -17.01 1.90 16.59
C GLN A 109 -17.54 3.04 15.72
N GLY A 110 -18.06 4.11 16.31
CA GLY A 110 -18.55 5.27 15.58
C GLY A 110 -17.45 5.98 14.78
N VAL A 111 -16.29 6.19 15.40
CA VAL A 111 -15.11 6.73 14.71
C VAL A 111 -14.60 5.75 13.66
N GLY A 112 -14.65 4.45 13.93
CA GLY A 112 -14.35 3.38 12.99
C GLY A 112 -15.23 3.44 11.74
N PHE A 113 -16.54 3.69 11.90
CA PHE A 113 -17.45 3.88 10.77
C PHE A 113 -17.02 5.04 9.87
N LEU A 114 -16.76 6.22 10.45
CA LEU A 114 -16.31 7.39 9.71
C LEU A 114 -14.99 7.13 8.99
N PHE A 115 -14.06 6.47 9.66
CA PHE A 115 -12.79 6.06 9.06
C PHE A 115 -13.00 5.07 7.91
N GLY A 116 -13.94 4.14 8.05
CA GLY A 116 -14.32 3.20 6.98
C GLY A 116 -14.91 3.88 5.76
N VAL A 117 -15.74 4.93 5.95
CA VAL A 117 -16.24 5.77 4.86
C VAL A 117 -15.09 6.46 4.13
N ALA A 118 -14.19 7.12 4.88
CA ALA A 118 -13.03 7.81 4.30
C ALA A 118 -12.13 6.83 3.53
N ARG A 119 -11.85 5.65 4.08
CA ARG A 119 -11.11 4.58 3.41
C ARG A 119 -11.82 4.08 2.15
N GLY A 120 -13.15 3.89 2.22
CA GLY A 120 -13.94 3.47 1.05
C GLY A 120 -13.87 4.51 -0.08
N MET A 121 -13.98 5.78 0.24
CA MET A 121 -13.80 6.87 -0.73
C MET A 121 -12.40 6.88 -1.33
N LEU A 122 -11.37 6.70 -0.51
CA LEU A 122 -9.98 6.63 -0.97
C LEU A 122 -9.76 5.45 -1.94
N LEU A 123 -10.30 4.26 -1.62
CA LEU A 123 -10.20 3.09 -2.50
C LEU A 123 -10.87 3.34 -3.85
N VAL A 124 -12.05 3.97 -3.86
CA VAL A 124 -12.75 4.36 -5.08
C VAL A 124 -11.96 5.39 -5.87
N ALA A 125 -11.39 6.41 -5.21
CA ALA A 125 -10.55 7.40 -5.86
C ALA A 125 -9.34 6.77 -6.54
N ILE A 126 -8.63 5.87 -5.85
CA ILE A 126 -7.51 5.12 -6.42
C ILE A 126 -7.97 4.28 -7.62
N ALA A 127 -9.12 3.61 -7.51
CA ALA A 127 -9.67 2.81 -8.61
C ALA A 127 -9.96 3.66 -9.86
N PHE A 128 -10.51 4.87 -9.71
CA PHE A 128 -10.73 5.79 -10.82
C PHE A 128 -9.42 6.31 -11.40
N ILE A 129 -8.43 6.67 -10.57
CA ILE A 129 -7.09 7.09 -11.05
C ILE A 129 -6.44 5.97 -11.88
N VAL A 130 -6.49 4.73 -11.38
CA VAL A 130 -5.96 3.57 -12.12
C VAL A 130 -6.74 3.36 -13.43
N TYR A 131 -8.07 3.48 -13.40
CA TYR A 131 -8.90 3.38 -14.59
C TYR A 131 -8.49 4.42 -15.65
N GLU A 132 -8.36 5.69 -15.29
CA GLU A 132 -7.93 6.77 -16.19
C GLU A 132 -6.56 6.49 -16.81
N ARG A 133 -5.60 6.00 -16.02
CA ARG A 133 -4.25 5.67 -16.48
C ARG A 133 -4.21 4.47 -17.45
N VAL A 134 -5.01 3.44 -17.17
CA VAL A 134 -5.03 2.20 -17.96
C VAL A 134 -5.91 2.33 -19.21
N MET A 135 -7.05 3.04 -19.08
CA MET A 135 -8.07 3.14 -20.14
C MET A 135 -8.04 4.48 -20.89
N SER A 136 -6.95 5.24 -20.80
CA SER A 136 -6.79 6.54 -21.49
C SER A 136 -7.09 6.50 -22.98
N ASN A 137 -6.89 5.35 -23.65
CA ASN A 137 -7.10 5.18 -25.09
C ASN A 137 -8.46 4.55 -25.47
N GLN A 138 -9.24 4.05 -24.51
CA GLN A 138 -10.54 3.41 -24.75
C GLN A 138 -11.52 3.73 -23.60
N PRO A 139 -12.05 4.96 -23.53
CA PRO A 139 -12.96 5.35 -22.47
C PRO A 139 -14.26 4.52 -22.54
N MET A 140 -14.71 4.01 -21.38
CA MET A 140 -15.97 3.29 -21.28
C MET A 140 -17.09 4.27 -20.89
N ALA A 141 -18.06 4.47 -21.76
CA ALA A 141 -19.17 5.40 -21.55
C ALA A 141 -19.96 5.11 -20.26
N ILE A 142 -20.01 3.86 -19.79
CA ILE A 142 -20.70 3.47 -18.55
C ILE A 142 -19.98 4.05 -17.32
N VAL A 143 -18.66 4.16 -17.36
CA VAL A 143 -17.84 4.72 -16.27
C VAL A 143 -17.86 6.25 -16.34
N ASP A 144 -17.58 6.81 -17.52
CA ASP A 144 -17.43 8.26 -17.72
C ASP A 144 -18.74 9.03 -17.50
N ASN A 145 -19.89 8.41 -17.79
CA ASN A 145 -21.22 8.98 -17.54
C ASN A 145 -21.74 8.77 -16.11
N SER A 146 -20.96 8.11 -15.23
CA SER A 146 -21.37 7.93 -13.83
C SER A 146 -21.22 9.22 -13.03
N ARG A 147 -22.13 9.47 -12.10
CA ARG A 147 -22.04 10.59 -11.16
C ARG A 147 -20.81 10.47 -10.26
N SER A 148 -20.52 9.25 -9.86
CA SER A 148 -19.33 8.94 -9.06
C SER A 148 -18.05 9.34 -9.79
N ALA A 149 -17.89 9.03 -11.08
CA ALA A 149 -16.74 9.44 -11.85
C ALA A 149 -16.59 10.97 -11.90
N GLN A 150 -17.68 11.69 -12.10
CA GLN A 150 -17.66 13.17 -12.14
C GLN A 150 -17.26 13.81 -10.79
N VAL A 151 -17.72 13.23 -9.68
CA VAL A 151 -17.35 13.68 -8.33
C VAL A 151 -15.89 13.37 -8.03
N PHE A 152 -15.47 12.15 -8.34
CA PHE A 152 -14.09 11.71 -8.08
C PHE A 152 -13.08 12.32 -9.06
N ALA A 153 -13.43 12.62 -10.31
CA ALA A 153 -12.57 13.35 -11.24
C ALA A 153 -12.19 14.75 -10.75
N ARG A 154 -13.08 15.43 -10.03
CA ARG A 154 -12.73 16.70 -9.39
C ARG A 154 -11.77 16.52 -8.22
N LEU A 155 -11.94 15.44 -7.47
CA LEU A 155 -11.05 15.10 -6.35
C LEU A 155 -9.68 14.62 -6.85
N SER A 156 -9.64 13.78 -7.91
CA SER A 156 -8.40 13.26 -8.50
C SER A 156 -7.58 14.37 -9.14
N GLY A 157 -8.21 15.35 -9.80
CA GLY A 157 -7.51 16.52 -10.35
C GLY A 157 -6.78 17.32 -9.28
N GLN A 158 -7.38 17.49 -8.10
CA GLN A 158 -6.72 18.15 -6.95
C GLN A 158 -5.62 17.28 -6.32
N MET A 159 -5.77 15.95 -6.37
CA MET A 159 -4.77 15.01 -5.86
C MET A 159 -3.59 14.84 -6.82
N ASP A 160 -3.81 14.92 -8.12
CA ASP A 160 -2.75 14.80 -9.15
C ASP A 160 -1.75 15.97 -9.05
N GLU A 161 -2.22 17.17 -8.64
CA GLU A 161 -1.34 18.30 -8.32
C GLU A 161 -0.54 18.08 -7.01
N THR A 162 -1.02 17.23 -6.12
CA THR A 162 -0.41 16.98 -4.80
C THR A 162 0.50 15.75 -4.80
N ILE A 163 0.29 14.81 -5.75
CA ILE A 163 1.14 13.63 -5.87
C ILE A 163 2.46 14.07 -6.55
N PRO A 164 3.62 13.97 -5.86
CA PRO A 164 4.90 14.26 -6.48
C PRO A 164 5.07 13.38 -7.72
N GLN A 165 5.37 14.01 -8.87
CA GLN A 165 5.65 13.27 -10.11
C GLN A 165 6.86 12.34 -9.96
N ASP A 166 7.66 12.54 -8.91
CA ASP A 166 8.80 11.70 -8.52
C ASP A 166 8.44 10.47 -7.67
N ALA A 167 7.13 10.18 -7.44
CA ALA A 167 6.74 8.98 -6.68
C ALA A 167 7.35 7.68 -7.25
N PRO A 168 7.43 7.47 -8.58
CA PRO A 168 8.20 6.36 -9.15
C PRO A 168 9.68 6.42 -8.78
N GLY A 169 10.31 7.59 -8.82
CA GLY A 169 11.71 7.81 -8.43
C GLY A 169 11.97 7.49 -6.96
N TRP A 170 11.05 7.83 -6.07
CA TRP A 170 11.17 7.48 -4.65
C TRP A 170 11.13 5.96 -4.42
N VAL A 171 10.24 5.24 -5.10
CA VAL A 171 10.16 3.76 -5.01
C VAL A 171 11.46 3.13 -5.54
N VAL A 172 11.96 3.60 -6.69
CA VAL A 172 13.22 3.13 -7.26
C VAL A 172 14.38 3.38 -6.29
N ALA A 173 14.48 4.57 -5.70
CA ALA A 173 15.53 4.88 -4.73
C ALA A 173 15.48 3.98 -3.48
N ARG A 174 14.28 3.59 -3.01
CA ARG A 174 14.13 2.65 -1.90
C ARG A 174 14.51 1.22 -2.30
N TYR A 175 14.15 0.82 -3.51
CA TYR A 175 14.59 -0.47 -4.05
C TYR A 175 16.13 -0.52 -4.17
N GLU A 176 16.75 0.48 -4.77
CA GLU A 176 18.21 0.58 -4.89
C GLU A 176 18.90 0.57 -3.53
N GLN A 177 18.33 1.24 -2.53
CA GLN A 177 18.83 1.22 -1.17
C GLN A 177 18.76 -0.19 -0.55
N LEU A 178 17.68 -0.93 -0.81
CA LEU A 178 17.49 -2.29 -0.32
C LEU A 178 18.52 -3.26 -0.94
N VAL A 179 18.78 -3.14 -2.24
CA VAL A 179 19.70 -4.01 -2.98
C VAL A 179 21.15 -3.51 -3.01
N ARG A 180 21.43 -2.35 -2.40
CA ARG A 180 22.78 -1.76 -2.36
C ARG A 180 23.84 -2.72 -1.78
N SER A 181 23.44 -3.60 -0.86
CA SER A 181 24.33 -4.65 -0.32
C SER A 181 24.73 -5.71 -1.34
N CYS A 182 24.14 -5.68 -2.53
CA CYS A 182 24.41 -6.58 -3.64
C CYS A 182 25.35 -5.97 -4.70
N ALA A 183 25.63 -4.66 -4.62
CA ALA A 183 26.59 -4.05 -5.53
C ALA A 183 27.98 -4.64 -5.28
N PRO A 184 28.72 -5.04 -6.33
CA PRO A 184 30.10 -5.48 -6.18
C PRO A 184 30.90 -4.33 -5.56
N THR A 185 31.67 -4.63 -4.50
CA THR A 185 32.53 -3.70 -3.79
C THR A 185 33.67 -3.25 -4.73
N GLY A 186 33.39 -2.39 -5.69
CA GLY A 186 34.39 -1.95 -6.68
C GLY A 186 33.94 -0.87 -7.68
N GLU A 187 32.64 -0.64 -7.84
CA GLU A 187 32.17 0.43 -8.70
C GLU A 187 31.51 1.53 -7.86
N ALA A 188 32.34 2.46 -7.39
CA ALA A 188 31.85 3.77 -7.02
C ALA A 188 31.21 4.37 -8.30
N VAL A 189 29.89 4.45 -8.33
CA VAL A 189 29.19 5.20 -9.37
C VAL A 189 29.66 6.64 -9.26
N THR A 190 30.56 7.02 -10.14
CA THR A 190 31.00 8.42 -10.33
C THR A 190 29.74 9.17 -10.77
N PRO A 191 29.34 10.24 -10.07
CA PRO A 191 28.20 11.04 -10.54
C PRO A 191 28.53 11.54 -11.96
N ALA A 192 27.63 11.29 -12.91
CA ALA A 192 27.77 11.78 -14.27
C ALA A 192 27.92 13.31 -14.23
N THR A 193 29.10 13.79 -14.58
CA THR A 193 29.38 15.21 -14.73
C THR A 193 28.49 15.73 -15.89
N PRO A 194 27.69 16.79 -15.67
CA PRO A 194 26.91 17.34 -16.76
C PRO A 194 27.85 17.87 -17.83
N THR A 195 27.75 17.35 -19.05
CA THR A 195 28.46 17.83 -20.24
C THR A 195 28.03 19.28 -20.49
N PRO A 196 28.93 20.25 -20.57
CA PRO A 196 28.56 21.60 -20.94
C PRO A 196 28.09 21.61 -22.40
N ALA A 197 26.89 22.16 -22.61
CA ALA A 197 26.36 22.44 -23.95
C ALA A 197 27.22 23.51 -24.63
N ASN A 198 27.72 23.18 -25.81
CA ASN A 198 28.35 24.11 -26.75
C ASN A 198 27.29 24.70 -27.64
#